data_d279718c0eb9ff8db6c34fb870b9234e
#
_entry.id   d279718c0eb9ff8db6c34fb870b9234e
#
_cell.length_a   1.000
_cell.length_b   1.000
_cell.length_c   1.000
_cell.angle_alpha   90.00
_cell.angle_beta   90.00
_cell.angle_gamma   90.00
#
_symmetry.space_group_name_H-M   'P 1'
#
loop_
_entity.id
_entity.type
_entity.pdbx_description
1 polymer ?
#
loop_
_entity_poly.entity_id
_entity_poly.type
_entity_poly.pdbx_seq_one_letter_code
_entity_poly.pdbx_strand_id
1 'polypeptide(L)'
;CIRDRHITSRSSENMSLITLEFEFGNDIDVLTNDVRDKLDMVSSQLPDDVENPIIFKFSTDMIPIVLLSVQANESQSALYKILDDRVVNPLARIPGVGTVSISGAPQREIQVYCDPNKLEAYHLTIETISSIIGAENKNIPGGNFDIGSETYALRVEGEFDDSRQLADVVVGTHNGANVFLRDVARIVDTVEERAQETYNNGVQGAMIVVQKQSGANSVEISK
;
A
#
# COMPACT_ATOMS: atom_id res chain seq x y z
N CYS A 1 33.74 7.83 0.52
CA CYS A 1 33.28 8.05 1.93
C CYS A 1 34.18 7.28 2.86
N ILE A 2 34.55 7.85 4.02
CA ILE A 2 35.50 7.27 4.99
C ILE A 2 34.89 6.07 5.76
N ARG A 3 33.60 5.80 5.58
CA ARG A 3 32.83 4.77 6.35
C ARG A 3 32.26 3.65 5.48
N ASP A 4 32.44 3.71 4.17
CA ASP A 4 32.01 2.66 3.26
C ASP A 4 33.04 1.51 3.26
N ARG A 5 32.54 0.29 3.40
CA ARG A 5 33.34 -0.94 3.33
C ARG A 5 33.54 -1.37 1.88
N HIS A 6 32.52 -1.22 1.08
CA HIS A 6 32.54 -1.67 -0.33
C HIS A 6 31.57 -0.83 -1.18
N ILE A 7 32.00 -0.50 -2.40
CA ILE A 7 31.18 0.18 -3.38
C ILE A 7 31.16 -0.65 -4.64
N THR A 8 29.97 -0.99 -5.11
CA THR A 8 29.78 -1.64 -6.40
C THR A 8 28.85 -0.82 -7.26
N SER A 9 29.09 -0.79 -8.56
CA SER A 9 28.19 -0.16 -9.52
C SER A 9 27.88 -1.14 -10.66
N ARG A 10 26.63 -1.13 -11.09
CA ARG A 10 26.15 -1.88 -12.24
C ARG A 10 25.29 -0.97 -13.10
N SER A 11 25.73 -0.74 -14.33
CA SER A 11 24.98 0.05 -15.31
C SER A 11 24.43 -0.85 -16.40
N SER A 12 23.18 -0.63 -16.76
CA SER A 12 22.48 -1.27 -17.87
C SER A 12 21.72 -0.19 -18.66
N GLU A 13 21.09 -0.56 -19.76
CA GLU A 13 20.27 0.34 -20.53
C GLU A 13 19.16 0.95 -19.64
N ASN A 14 19.09 2.28 -19.63
CA ASN A 14 18.14 3.09 -18.83
C ASN A 14 18.22 2.93 -17.30
N MET A 15 19.22 2.24 -16.74
CA MET A 15 19.34 2.07 -15.29
C MET A 15 20.79 1.97 -14.84
N SER A 16 21.14 2.71 -13.78
CA SER A 16 22.39 2.56 -13.03
C SER A 16 22.11 2.28 -11.57
N LEU A 17 22.65 1.18 -11.05
CA LEU A 17 22.54 0.78 -9.65
C LEU A 17 23.89 0.90 -8.98
N ILE A 18 23.96 1.69 -7.91
CA ILE A 18 25.16 1.84 -7.08
C ILE A 18 24.83 1.27 -5.70
N THR A 19 25.57 0.27 -5.27
CA THR A 19 25.41 -0.35 -3.96
C THR A 19 26.59 0.07 -3.06
N LEU A 20 26.23 0.67 -1.92
CA LEU A 20 27.15 1.06 -0.87
C LEU A 20 26.99 0.13 0.33
N GLU A 21 28.05 -0.55 0.73
CA GLU A 21 28.07 -1.39 1.92
C GLU A 21 28.83 -0.69 3.03
N PHE A 22 28.20 -0.64 4.20
CA PHE A 22 28.78 0.00 5.38
C PHE A 22 29.07 -1.03 6.47
N GLU A 23 29.99 -0.70 7.37
CA GLU A 23 30.30 -1.56 8.51
C GLU A 23 29.14 -1.63 9.50
N PHE A 24 29.02 -2.78 10.17
CA PHE A 24 28.03 -3.03 11.20
C PHE A 24 28.17 -2.01 12.36
N GLY A 25 27.06 -1.56 12.92
CA GLY A 25 27.04 -0.62 14.05
C GLY A 25 26.96 0.86 13.65
N ASN A 26 26.97 1.18 12.37
CA ASN A 26 26.69 2.54 11.91
C ASN A 26 25.18 2.77 11.81
N ASP A 27 24.74 3.99 12.11
CA ASP A 27 23.36 4.42 11.91
C ASP A 27 23.09 4.61 10.42
N ILE A 28 22.23 3.76 9.84
CA ILE A 28 21.88 3.78 8.42
C ILE A 28 21.17 5.08 8.01
N ASP A 29 20.47 5.74 8.93
CA ASP A 29 19.78 7.00 8.65
C ASP A 29 20.75 8.16 8.49
N VAL A 30 21.77 8.22 9.35
CA VAL A 30 22.87 9.19 9.23
C VAL A 30 23.63 8.99 7.93
N LEU A 31 23.98 7.73 7.61
CA LEU A 31 24.68 7.39 6.37
C LEU A 31 23.84 7.72 5.13
N THR A 32 22.53 7.50 5.19
CA THR A 32 21.63 7.84 4.08
C THR A 32 21.58 9.33 3.82
N ASN A 33 21.58 10.15 4.88
CA ASN A 33 21.61 11.60 4.75
C ASN A 33 22.95 12.07 4.16
N ASP A 34 24.06 11.51 4.64
CA ASP A 34 25.39 11.81 4.08
C ASP A 34 25.47 11.48 2.57
N VAL A 35 24.88 10.35 2.15
CA VAL A 35 24.81 9.97 0.74
C VAL A 35 23.92 10.92 -0.04
N ARG A 36 22.75 11.30 0.50
CA ARG A 36 21.84 12.25 -0.15
C ARG A 36 22.50 13.58 -0.39
N ASP A 37 23.18 14.13 0.62
CA ASP A 37 23.92 15.40 0.50
C ASP A 37 24.97 15.34 -0.61
N LYS A 38 25.63 14.19 -0.81
CA LYS A 38 26.60 14.00 -1.89
C LYS A 38 25.95 13.87 -3.25
N LEU A 39 24.79 13.20 -3.33
CA LEU A 39 24.03 13.09 -4.56
C LEU A 39 23.47 14.45 -5.00
N ASP A 40 22.97 15.26 -4.06
CA ASP A 40 22.47 16.60 -4.33
C ASP A 40 23.56 17.51 -4.91
N MET A 41 24.80 17.37 -4.43
CA MET A 41 25.95 18.12 -4.96
C MET A 41 26.30 17.72 -6.41
N VAL A 42 26.03 16.49 -6.79
CA VAL A 42 26.37 15.94 -8.13
C VAL A 42 25.18 16.00 -9.10
N SER A 43 23.95 16.13 -8.58
CA SER A 43 22.74 16.11 -9.40
C SER A 43 22.74 17.15 -10.54
N SER A 44 23.30 18.34 -10.29
CA SER A 44 23.46 19.39 -11.29
C SER A 44 24.49 19.07 -12.40
N GLN A 45 25.28 18.01 -12.23
CA GLN A 45 26.29 17.57 -13.21
C GLN A 45 25.82 16.37 -14.03
N LEU A 46 24.64 15.81 -13.69
CA LEU A 46 24.02 14.74 -14.47
C LEU A 46 23.41 15.32 -15.77
N PRO A 47 23.36 14.53 -16.85
CA PRO A 47 22.64 14.90 -18.06
C PRO A 47 21.16 15.20 -17.79
N ASP A 48 20.55 16.09 -18.58
CA ASP A 48 19.16 16.54 -18.40
C ASP A 48 18.11 15.43 -18.55
N ASP A 49 18.45 14.33 -19.21
CA ASP A 49 17.60 13.17 -19.45
C ASP A 49 17.68 12.09 -18.34
N VAL A 50 18.48 12.34 -17.28
CA VAL A 50 18.58 11.43 -16.12
C VAL A 50 17.59 11.85 -15.05
N GLU A 51 16.75 10.89 -14.62
CA GLU A 51 15.84 11.10 -13.50
C GLU A 51 16.61 11.24 -12.16
N ASN A 52 15.95 11.87 -11.19
CA ASN A 52 16.54 12.06 -9.85
C ASN A 52 16.89 10.72 -9.21
N PRO A 53 18.09 10.56 -8.62
CA PRO A 53 18.50 9.34 -7.97
C PRO A 53 17.58 8.96 -6.79
N ILE A 54 17.19 7.69 -6.72
CA ILE A 54 16.37 7.14 -5.63
C ILE A 54 17.27 6.33 -4.70
N ILE A 55 17.20 6.61 -3.39
CA ILE A 55 18.00 5.91 -2.38
C ILE A 55 17.13 4.84 -1.72
N PHE A 56 17.56 3.58 -1.80
CA PHE A 56 16.97 2.46 -1.08
C PHE A 56 17.87 2.04 0.07
N LYS A 57 17.30 1.94 1.27
CA LYS A 57 18.00 1.46 2.47
C LYS A 57 17.73 -0.02 2.66
N PHE A 58 18.78 -0.80 2.85
CA PHE A 58 18.69 -2.21 3.24
C PHE A 58 19.40 -2.40 4.58
N SER A 59 18.69 -2.91 5.55
CA SER A 59 19.26 -3.28 6.84
C SER A 59 18.90 -4.72 7.20
N THR A 60 19.65 -5.31 8.13
CA THR A 60 19.31 -6.62 8.70
C THR A 60 17.97 -6.63 9.42
N ASP A 61 17.45 -5.47 9.78
CA ASP A 61 16.14 -5.31 10.42
C ASP A 61 14.98 -5.60 9.45
N MET A 62 15.24 -5.55 8.15
CA MET A 62 14.26 -5.93 7.11
C MET A 62 14.11 -7.46 6.94
N ILE A 63 15.00 -8.25 7.56
CA ILE A 63 14.90 -9.72 7.53
C ILE A 63 13.72 -10.13 8.42
N PRO A 64 12.79 -10.94 7.91
CA PRO A 64 11.69 -11.46 8.72
C PRO A 64 12.19 -12.23 9.93
N ILE A 65 11.60 -11.95 11.10
CA ILE A 65 11.92 -12.67 12.34
C ILE A 65 10.98 -13.84 12.58
N VAL A 66 9.75 -13.76 12.04
CA VAL A 66 8.75 -14.82 12.13
C VAL A 66 8.05 -14.97 10.79
N LEU A 67 7.91 -16.21 10.33
CA LEU A 67 7.14 -16.60 9.16
C LEU A 67 6.06 -17.60 9.62
N LEU A 68 4.79 -17.22 9.48
CA LEU A 68 3.66 -18.05 9.83
C LEU A 68 2.95 -18.49 8.56
N SER A 69 2.82 -19.80 8.35
CA SER A 69 2.00 -20.33 7.27
C SER A 69 0.59 -20.61 7.76
N VAL A 70 -0.40 -20.11 7.04
CA VAL A 70 -1.80 -20.22 7.40
C VAL A 70 -2.57 -20.91 6.29
N GLN A 71 -3.41 -21.87 6.70
CA GLN A 71 -4.37 -22.55 5.82
C GLN A 71 -5.76 -22.42 6.43
N ALA A 72 -6.76 -22.19 5.60
CA ALA A 72 -8.16 -22.17 5.99
C ALA A 72 -9.04 -22.71 4.87
N ASN A 73 -10.22 -23.21 5.24
CA ASN A 73 -11.24 -23.67 4.29
C ASN A 73 -12.14 -22.51 3.80
N GLU A 74 -11.59 -21.32 3.77
CA GLU A 74 -12.27 -20.09 3.37
C GLU A 74 -11.86 -19.67 1.95
N SER A 75 -12.66 -18.81 1.33
CA SER A 75 -12.23 -18.17 0.07
C SER A 75 -10.98 -17.33 0.29
N GLN A 76 -10.15 -17.17 -0.73
CA GLN A 76 -8.88 -16.43 -0.62
C GLN A 76 -9.09 -14.97 -0.18
N SER A 77 -10.13 -14.31 -0.69
CA SER A 77 -10.46 -12.94 -0.30
C SER A 77 -10.98 -12.83 1.14
N ALA A 78 -11.76 -13.82 1.60
CA ALA A 78 -12.20 -13.88 2.99
C ALA A 78 -11.02 -14.16 3.93
N LEU A 79 -10.10 -15.04 3.49
CA LEU A 79 -8.87 -15.35 4.24
C LEU A 79 -8.03 -14.09 4.47
N TYR A 80 -7.82 -13.26 3.44
CA TYR A 80 -7.08 -12.00 3.59
C TYR A 80 -7.68 -11.12 4.68
N LYS A 81 -8.98 -10.85 4.61
CA LYS A 81 -9.68 -9.99 5.58
C LYS A 81 -9.59 -10.54 7.01
N ILE A 82 -9.80 -11.85 7.18
CA ILE A 82 -9.71 -12.50 8.50
C ILE A 82 -8.28 -12.38 9.06
N LEU A 83 -7.27 -12.60 8.23
CA LEU A 83 -5.88 -12.48 8.65
C LEU A 83 -5.50 -11.05 9.00
N ASP A 84 -5.93 -10.07 8.20
CA ASP A 84 -5.67 -8.67 8.47
C ASP A 84 -6.29 -8.21 9.80
N ASP A 85 -7.59 -8.45 9.98
CA ASP A 85 -8.32 -8.00 11.16
C ASP A 85 -7.90 -8.73 12.45
N ARG A 86 -7.68 -10.05 12.38
CA ARG A 86 -7.51 -10.89 13.59
C ARG A 86 -6.08 -11.26 13.90
N VAL A 87 -5.16 -11.15 12.95
CA VAL A 87 -3.76 -11.54 13.14
C VAL A 87 -2.81 -10.40 12.90
N VAL A 88 -2.86 -9.76 11.73
CA VAL A 88 -1.93 -8.67 11.38
C VAL A 88 -2.09 -7.48 12.31
N ASN A 89 -3.33 -7.00 12.47
CA ASN A 89 -3.61 -5.84 13.31
C ASN A 89 -3.23 -6.02 14.79
N PRO A 90 -3.51 -7.16 15.44
CA PRO A 90 -3.01 -7.44 16.80
C PRO A 90 -1.48 -7.56 16.87
N LEU A 91 -0.85 -8.26 15.92
CA LEU A 91 0.61 -8.43 15.90
C LEU A 91 1.34 -7.10 15.67
N ALA A 92 0.83 -6.24 14.81
CA ALA A 92 1.41 -4.93 14.54
C ALA A 92 1.41 -3.99 15.76
N ARG A 93 0.60 -4.28 16.78
CA ARG A 93 0.53 -3.51 18.05
C ARG A 93 1.55 -3.97 19.09
N ILE A 94 2.24 -5.08 18.86
CA ILE A 94 3.25 -5.60 19.80
C ILE A 94 4.47 -4.66 19.76
N PRO A 95 4.96 -4.21 20.92
CA PRO A 95 6.16 -3.37 20.96
C PRO A 95 7.35 -4.05 20.30
N GLY A 96 8.04 -3.32 19.42
CA GLY A 96 9.18 -3.84 18.67
C GLY A 96 8.85 -4.50 17.33
N VAL A 97 7.60 -4.77 17.04
CA VAL A 97 7.17 -5.19 15.70
C VAL A 97 7.17 -3.97 14.78
N GLY A 98 7.83 -4.08 13.64
CA GLY A 98 7.92 -3.02 12.62
C GLY A 98 6.83 -3.15 11.57
N THR A 99 6.81 -4.29 10.88
CA THR A 99 5.85 -4.55 9.81
C THR A 99 5.33 -5.97 9.90
N VAL A 100 4.03 -6.12 9.66
CA VAL A 100 3.39 -7.43 9.48
C VAL A 100 2.69 -7.40 8.13
N SER A 101 3.01 -8.33 7.24
CA SER A 101 2.44 -8.42 5.91
C SER A 101 1.89 -9.80 5.59
N ILE A 102 0.88 -9.86 4.72
CA ILE A 102 0.28 -11.10 4.22
C ILE A 102 0.79 -11.32 2.80
N SER A 103 1.23 -12.53 2.50
CA SER A 103 1.62 -12.97 1.17
C SER A 103 0.82 -14.20 0.77
N GLY A 104 0.44 -14.30 -0.51
CA GLY A 104 -0.28 -15.45 -1.06
C GLY A 104 -1.81 -15.44 -0.90
N ALA A 105 -2.37 -14.50 -0.15
CA ALA A 105 -3.82 -14.26 -0.12
C ALA A 105 -4.11 -12.92 -0.83
N PRO A 106 -4.84 -12.92 -1.95
CA PRO A 106 -5.14 -11.68 -2.67
C PRO A 106 -6.18 -10.86 -1.92
N GLN A 107 -5.99 -9.54 -1.92
CA GLN A 107 -6.95 -8.60 -1.37
C GLN A 107 -8.16 -8.46 -2.31
N ARG A 108 -9.36 -8.29 -1.74
CA ARG A 108 -10.55 -7.95 -2.52
C ARG A 108 -10.40 -6.55 -3.11
N GLU A 109 -10.68 -6.40 -4.37
CA GLU A 109 -10.70 -5.12 -5.06
C GLU A 109 -11.95 -4.97 -5.93
N ILE A 110 -12.32 -3.74 -6.20
CA ILE A 110 -13.39 -3.39 -7.11
C ILE A 110 -12.80 -2.73 -8.34
N GLN A 111 -12.90 -3.42 -9.46
CA GLN A 111 -12.41 -2.92 -10.75
C GLN A 111 -13.53 -2.20 -11.49
N VAL A 112 -13.24 -0.97 -11.94
CA VAL A 112 -14.16 -0.13 -12.70
C VAL A 112 -13.65 -0.01 -14.15
N TYR A 113 -14.28 -0.72 -15.05
CA TYR A 113 -13.95 -0.70 -16.47
C TYR A 113 -14.78 0.35 -17.20
N CYS A 114 -14.20 1.52 -17.45
CA CYS A 114 -14.85 2.59 -18.18
C CYS A 114 -14.91 2.29 -19.69
N ASP A 115 -16.05 2.60 -20.32
CA ASP A 115 -16.23 2.51 -21.77
C ASP A 115 -15.80 3.85 -22.42
N PRO A 116 -14.72 3.87 -23.23
CA PRO A 116 -14.20 5.09 -23.84
C PRO A 116 -15.25 5.84 -24.69
N ASN A 117 -16.09 5.12 -25.45
CA ASN A 117 -17.10 5.74 -26.30
C ASN A 117 -18.19 6.43 -25.48
N LYS A 118 -18.57 5.84 -24.35
CA LYS A 118 -19.54 6.45 -23.43
C LYS A 118 -18.94 7.64 -22.70
N LEU A 119 -17.67 7.55 -22.27
CA LEU A 119 -17.00 8.67 -21.66
C LEU A 119 -16.97 9.89 -22.59
N GLU A 120 -16.64 9.67 -23.87
CA GLU A 120 -16.63 10.72 -24.89
C GLU A 120 -18.04 11.30 -25.09
N ALA A 121 -19.07 10.45 -25.20
CA ALA A 121 -20.45 10.88 -25.39
C ALA A 121 -20.99 11.74 -24.26
N TYR A 122 -20.56 11.49 -23.02
CA TYR A 122 -20.94 12.24 -21.83
C TYR A 122 -19.94 13.33 -21.44
N HIS A 123 -18.87 13.51 -22.21
CA HIS A 123 -17.76 14.46 -21.92
C HIS A 123 -17.12 14.25 -20.55
N LEU A 124 -16.92 12.98 -20.15
CA LEU A 124 -16.30 12.58 -18.91
C LEU A 124 -14.88 12.07 -19.16
N THR A 125 -14.01 12.22 -18.16
CA THR A 125 -12.65 11.64 -18.16
C THR A 125 -12.51 10.62 -17.03
N ILE A 126 -11.55 9.70 -17.16
CA ILE A 126 -11.25 8.70 -16.12
C ILE A 126 -10.81 9.39 -14.82
N GLU A 127 -10.06 10.48 -14.92
CA GLU A 127 -9.59 11.27 -13.78
C GLU A 127 -10.77 11.88 -13.02
N THR A 128 -11.77 12.39 -13.74
CA THR A 128 -12.99 12.93 -13.13
C THR A 128 -13.74 11.84 -12.36
N ILE A 129 -13.93 10.68 -12.97
CA ILE A 129 -14.60 9.53 -12.33
C ILE A 129 -13.82 9.07 -11.10
N SER A 130 -12.50 8.91 -11.20
CA SER A 130 -11.64 8.53 -10.07
C SER A 130 -11.72 9.51 -8.91
N SER A 131 -11.72 10.80 -9.23
CA SER A 131 -11.83 11.87 -8.23
C SER A 131 -13.18 11.84 -7.50
N ILE A 132 -14.28 11.63 -8.24
CA ILE A 132 -15.64 11.56 -7.66
C ILE A 132 -15.78 10.32 -6.78
N ILE A 133 -15.35 9.14 -7.25
CA ILE A 133 -15.38 7.92 -6.43
C ILE A 133 -14.56 8.11 -5.15
N GLY A 134 -13.36 8.70 -5.26
CA GLY A 134 -12.51 8.95 -4.11
C GLY A 134 -13.06 10.01 -3.14
N ALA A 135 -13.91 10.93 -3.61
CA ALA A 135 -14.60 11.91 -2.77
C ALA A 135 -15.79 11.31 -2.03
N GLU A 136 -16.56 10.45 -2.72
CA GLU A 136 -17.74 9.77 -2.15
C GLU A 136 -17.36 8.65 -1.18
N ASN A 137 -16.24 7.96 -1.41
CA ASN A 137 -15.76 6.83 -0.59
C ASN A 137 -14.90 7.33 0.59
N LYS A 138 -15.48 8.15 1.44
CA LYS A 138 -14.77 8.70 2.62
C LYS A 138 -15.66 8.80 3.84
N ASN A 139 -15.11 8.38 4.97
CA ASN A 139 -15.69 8.69 6.28
C ASN A 139 -15.30 10.12 6.67
N ILE A 140 -16.28 10.97 6.91
CA ILE A 140 -16.09 12.36 7.26
C ILE A 140 -16.41 12.56 8.74
N PRO A 141 -15.47 13.12 9.55
CA PRO A 141 -15.80 13.53 10.90
C PRO A 141 -16.85 14.64 10.87
N GLY A 142 -18.03 14.36 11.40
CA GLY A 142 -19.15 15.31 11.45
C GLY A 142 -19.04 16.34 12.59
N GLY A 143 -17.92 16.35 13.31
CA GLY A 143 -17.70 17.19 14.49
C GLY A 143 -18.18 16.55 15.79
N ASN A 144 -18.24 17.32 16.83
CA ASN A 144 -18.72 16.92 18.16
C ASN A 144 -19.98 17.68 18.49
N PHE A 145 -20.87 17.05 19.22
CA PHE A 145 -22.03 17.71 19.81
C PHE A 145 -22.17 17.33 21.28
N ASP A 146 -22.63 18.27 22.09
CA ASP A 146 -22.76 18.10 23.53
C ASP A 146 -24.22 17.83 23.88
N ILE A 147 -24.45 16.79 24.70
CA ILE A 147 -25.73 16.49 25.31
C ILE A 147 -25.53 16.51 26.83
N GLY A 148 -25.96 17.59 27.45
CA GLY A 148 -25.76 17.81 28.88
C GLY A 148 -24.28 17.99 29.23
N SER A 149 -23.67 17.05 29.99
CA SER A 149 -22.25 17.07 30.37
C SER A 149 -21.37 16.13 29.52
N GLU A 150 -21.94 15.46 28.51
CA GLU A 150 -21.23 14.49 27.68
C GLU A 150 -21.06 15.00 26.24
N THR A 151 -19.86 14.84 25.71
CA THR A 151 -19.53 15.19 24.32
C THR A 151 -19.52 13.94 23.45
N TYR A 152 -20.31 13.94 22.40
CA TYR A 152 -20.41 12.85 21.41
C TYR A 152 -19.74 13.26 20.11
N ALA A 153 -18.86 12.39 19.61
CA ALA A 153 -18.27 12.54 18.27
C ALA A 153 -19.26 12.03 17.22
N LEU A 154 -19.63 12.88 16.28
CA LEU A 154 -20.43 12.50 15.12
C LEU A 154 -19.47 12.02 14.01
N ARG A 155 -19.74 10.85 13.47
CA ARG A 155 -19.04 10.31 12.29
C ARG A 155 -20.07 10.04 11.21
N VAL A 156 -19.83 10.59 10.03
CA VAL A 156 -20.61 10.28 8.84
C VAL A 156 -19.87 9.16 8.10
N GLU A 157 -20.49 7.98 8.07
CA GLU A 157 -19.97 6.83 7.31
C GLU A 157 -20.35 7.03 5.85
N GLY A 158 -19.34 7.25 5.00
CA GLY A 158 -19.51 7.43 3.55
C GLY A 158 -18.75 6.40 2.73
N GLU A 159 -18.05 5.47 3.39
CA GLU A 159 -17.40 4.35 2.68
C GLU A 159 -18.44 3.37 2.14
N PHE A 160 -18.19 2.86 0.94
CA PHE A 160 -19.08 1.88 0.31
C PHE A 160 -18.89 0.49 0.95
N ASP A 161 -19.97 -0.07 1.47
CA ASP A 161 -19.99 -1.43 2.01
C ASP A 161 -20.16 -2.50 0.91
N ASP A 162 -20.79 -2.13 -0.20
CA ASP A 162 -21.12 -3.02 -1.31
C ASP A 162 -20.77 -2.39 -2.66
N SER A 163 -20.18 -3.19 -3.55
CA SER A 163 -19.85 -2.78 -4.93
C SER A 163 -21.05 -2.25 -5.72
N ARG A 164 -22.27 -2.66 -5.35
CA ARG A 164 -23.51 -2.18 -5.98
C ARG A 164 -23.79 -0.71 -5.70
N GLN A 165 -23.37 -0.20 -4.55
CA GLN A 165 -23.52 1.23 -4.22
C GLN A 165 -22.71 2.13 -5.17
N LEU A 166 -21.55 1.63 -5.63
CA LEU A 166 -20.75 2.33 -6.64
C LEU A 166 -21.50 2.54 -7.96
N ALA A 167 -22.38 1.61 -8.33
CA ALA A 167 -23.14 1.71 -9.57
C ALA A 167 -24.05 2.94 -9.60
N ASP A 168 -24.52 3.39 -8.44
CA ASP A 168 -25.45 4.50 -8.29
C ASP A 168 -24.75 5.85 -8.01
N VAL A 169 -23.44 5.89 -8.02
CA VAL A 169 -22.67 7.14 -7.89
C VAL A 169 -22.91 8.00 -9.13
N VAL A 170 -23.25 9.27 -8.89
CA VAL A 170 -23.44 10.28 -9.95
C VAL A 170 -22.06 10.79 -10.37
N VAL A 171 -21.64 10.47 -11.59
CA VAL A 171 -20.34 10.85 -12.15
C VAL A 171 -20.40 12.10 -13.04
N GLY A 172 -21.60 12.60 -13.33
CA GLY A 172 -21.77 13.80 -14.12
C GLY A 172 -23.25 14.11 -14.41
N THR A 173 -23.48 15.15 -15.22
CA THR A 173 -24.82 15.51 -15.72
C THR A 173 -24.76 15.73 -17.23
N HIS A 174 -25.72 15.20 -17.96
CA HIS A 174 -25.84 15.40 -19.38
C HIS A 174 -27.30 15.81 -19.74
N ASN A 175 -27.46 16.94 -20.43
CA ASN A 175 -28.79 17.49 -20.77
C ASN A 175 -29.75 17.64 -19.58
N GLY A 176 -29.23 17.95 -18.38
CA GLY A 176 -29.99 18.08 -17.14
C GLY A 176 -30.37 16.78 -16.43
N ALA A 177 -29.95 15.63 -16.95
CA ALA A 177 -30.10 14.32 -16.33
C ALA A 177 -28.79 13.88 -15.66
N ASN A 178 -28.90 13.19 -14.52
CA ASN A 178 -27.73 12.60 -13.86
C ASN A 178 -27.21 11.42 -14.67
N VAL A 179 -25.88 11.35 -14.80
CA VAL A 179 -25.15 10.22 -15.36
C VAL A 179 -24.56 9.41 -14.21
N PHE A 180 -24.96 8.16 -14.12
CA PHE A 180 -24.47 7.25 -13.08
C PHE A 180 -23.25 6.46 -13.56
N LEU A 181 -22.44 6.00 -12.62
CA LEU A 181 -21.25 5.20 -12.94
C LEU A 181 -21.61 3.95 -13.78
N ARG A 182 -22.72 3.27 -13.49
CA ARG A 182 -23.23 2.13 -14.28
C ARG A 182 -23.52 2.45 -15.75
N ASP A 183 -23.79 3.72 -16.09
CA ASP A 183 -24.09 4.12 -17.45
C ASP A 183 -22.82 4.18 -18.31
N VAL A 184 -21.67 4.46 -17.71
CA VAL A 184 -20.40 4.68 -18.40
C VAL A 184 -19.32 3.64 -18.08
N ALA A 185 -19.55 2.77 -17.09
CA ALA A 185 -18.58 1.77 -16.66
C ALA A 185 -19.24 0.44 -16.27
N ARG A 186 -18.46 -0.64 -16.36
CA ARG A 186 -18.78 -1.95 -15.79
C ARG A 186 -17.99 -2.13 -14.50
N ILE A 187 -18.68 -2.43 -13.42
CA ILE A 187 -18.10 -2.65 -12.09
C ILE A 187 -17.98 -4.15 -11.87
N VAL A 188 -16.79 -4.60 -11.50
CA VAL A 188 -16.48 -6.01 -11.22
C VAL A 188 -15.89 -6.10 -9.82
N ASP A 189 -16.55 -6.87 -8.97
CA ASP A 189 -16.06 -7.25 -7.66
C ASP A 189 -15.16 -8.48 -7.83
N THR A 190 -13.90 -8.33 -7.57
CA THR A 190 -12.88 -9.34 -7.81
C THR A 190 -11.81 -9.33 -6.71
N VAL A 191 -10.72 -9.99 -6.95
CA VAL A 191 -9.53 -9.95 -6.11
C VAL A 191 -8.37 -9.41 -6.93
N GLU A 192 -7.42 -8.79 -6.24
CA GLU A 192 -6.16 -8.33 -6.82
C GLU A 192 -5.49 -9.44 -7.63
N GLU A 193 -4.89 -9.07 -8.76
CA GLU A 193 -4.11 -10.00 -9.55
C GLU A 193 -2.95 -10.55 -8.72
N ARG A 194 -2.85 -11.89 -8.68
CA ARG A 194 -1.89 -12.56 -7.80
C ARG A 194 -0.48 -12.38 -8.32
N ALA A 195 0.32 -11.61 -7.59
CA ALA A 195 1.76 -11.54 -7.81
C ALA A 195 2.50 -12.76 -7.24
N GLN A 196 1.94 -13.39 -6.18
CA GLN A 196 2.56 -14.52 -5.48
C GLN A 196 1.51 -15.52 -5.00
N GLU A 197 1.83 -16.79 -5.05
CA GLU A 197 1.03 -17.88 -4.47
C GLU A 197 1.85 -18.60 -3.40
N THR A 198 1.19 -18.93 -2.29
CA THR A 198 1.81 -19.65 -1.18
C THR A 198 1.15 -21.02 -1.03
N TYR A 199 1.98 -22.05 -1.00
CA TYR A 199 1.56 -23.42 -0.78
C TYR A 199 2.24 -23.99 0.48
N ASN A 200 1.45 -24.63 1.33
CA ASN A 200 1.95 -25.38 2.47
C ASN A 200 1.49 -26.83 2.36
N ASN A 201 2.42 -27.76 2.31
CA ASN A 201 2.16 -29.20 2.09
C ASN A 201 1.27 -29.46 0.85
N GLY A 202 1.42 -28.70 -0.22
CA GLY A 202 0.64 -28.84 -1.46
C GLY A 202 -0.76 -28.23 -1.40
N VAL A 203 -1.14 -27.60 -0.29
CA VAL A 203 -2.42 -26.87 -0.14
C VAL A 203 -2.17 -25.39 -0.20
N GLN A 204 -2.96 -24.70 -1.00
CA GLN A 204 -2.90 -23.24 -1.12
C GLN A 204 -3.29 -22.58 0.20
N GLY A 205 -2.55 -21.54 0.60
CA GLY A 205 -2.75 -20.80 1.83
C GLY A 205 -2.17 -19.41 1.76
N ALA A 206 -1.91 -18.83 2.91
CA ALA A 206 -1.25 -17.54 3.06
C ALA A 206 -0.02 -17.67 3.96
N MET A 207 0.89 -16.73 3.82
CA MET A 207 2.04 -16.58 4.70
C MET A 207 2.01 -15.20 5.34
N ILE A 208 2.15 -15.15 6.65
CA ILE A 208 2.31 -13.91 7.41
C ILE A 208 3.79 -13.72 7.67
N VAL A 209 4.29 -12.56 7.30
CA VAL A 209 5.69 -12.17 7.42
C VAL A 209 5.77 -11.08 8.48
N VAL A 210 6.50 -11.33 9.56
CA VAL A 210 6.71 -10.38 10.66
C VAL A 210 8.15 -9.87 10.62
N GLN A 211 8.31 -8.56 10.54
CA GLN A 211 9.60 -7.87 10.61
C GLN A 211 9.68 -7.05 11.90
N LYS A 212 10.86 -6.97 12.47
CA LYS A 212 11.08 -6.16 13.68
C LYS A 212 11.29 -4.68 13.34
N GLN A 213 11.02 -3.82 14.30
CA GLN A 213 11.45 -2.44 14.27
C GLN A 213 12.97 -2.36 14.43
N SER A 214 13.61 -1.36 13.84
CA SER A 214 15.05 -1.15 13.96
C SER A 214 15.46 -1.04 15.44
N GLY A 215 16.51 -1.77 15.81
CA GLY A 215 17.02 -1.83 17.17
C GLY A 215 16.23 -2.72 18.14
N ALA A 216 15.09 -3.29 17.74
CA ALA A 216 14.31 -4.14 18.61
C ALA A 216 14.92 -5.55 18.80
N ASN A 217 14.63 -6.18 19.96
CA ASN A 217 15.11 -7.51 20.28
C ASN A 217 14.20 -8.59 19.68
N SER A 218 14.75 -9.34 18.70
CA SER A 218 14.01 -10.39 17.99
C SER A 218 13.51 -11.51 18.89
N VAL A 219 14.28 -11.87 19.95
CA VAL A 219 13.91 -12.95 20.89
C VAL A 219 12.73 -12.56 21.77
N GLU A 220 12.63 -11.29 22.13
CA GLU A 220 11.55 -10.77 22.96
C GLU A 220 10.23 -10.71 22.15
N ILE A 221 10.31 -10.32 20.89
CA ILE A 221 9.14 -10.24 19.99
C ILE A 221 8.61 -11.64 19.64
N SER A 222 9.48 -12.65 19.55
CA SER A 222 9.09 -14.01 19.15
C SER A 222 8.54 -14.88 20.28
N LYS A 223 8.49 -14.39 21.51
CA LYS A 223 7.88 -15.06 22.69
C LYS A 223 6.41 -14.73 22.82
#